data_6e0fc64a13060c834e46b96899bc2f99
#
_entry.id   6e0fc64a13060c834e46b96899bc2f99
#
_cell.length_a   1.000
_cell.length_b   1.000
_cell.length_c   1.000
_cell.angle_alpha   90.00
_cell.angle_beta   90.00
_cell.angle_gamma   90.00
#
_symmetry.space_group_name_H-M   'P 1'
#
loop_
_entity.id
_entity.type
_entity.pdbx_description
1 polymer ?
#
loop_
_entity_poly.entity_id
_entity_poly.type
_entity_poly.pdbx_seq_one_letter_code
_entity_poly.pdbx_strand_id
1 'polypeptide(L)'
;MKKRTLNKLFSISLTAAMALGMLSGCGNTASNTDTASPAETGTATTESTDTVSSGDKTTISIYRASFNQATVDSDEVKKVQDAINDYIADKINVEIAITDIASGEYGDKANLALSNNEVNLLWTASWNGSLATDNLYAQNAVYDITDLVKDTTLYKAMPEAVWEASSYDNKTYFIPIYKESAEGCDLIVPQRLIDAHNWDISKIKELKDIEPMLADCKADGLKYPLLTQGMDFFYLYYIDKYDFFSKNSLWAVDRATDTVVNVVQTSDYADFVKMMCKWGALGYINDE
;
A
#
# COMPACT_ATOMS: atom_id res chain seq x y z
N MET A 1 -25.32 -4.72 47.59
CA MET A 1 -25.03 -3.30 47.38
C MET A 1 -23.62 -2.85 47.83
N LYS A 2 -22.64 -3.74 48.14
CA LYS A 2 -21.30 -3.34 48.63
C LYS A 2 -20.15 -3.41 47.59
N LYS A 3 -20.35 -3.98 46.39
CA LYS A 3 -19.30 -4.11 45.38
C LYS A 3 -19.20 -2.93 44.37
N ARG A 4 -20.22 -2.08 44.27
CA ARG A 4 -20.23 -0.95 43.33
C ARG A 4 -19.56 0.33 43.85
N THR A 5 -19.37 0.45 45.16
CA THR A 5 -18.77 1.65 45.79
C THR A 5 -17.24 1.57 45.83
N LEU A 6 -16.68 0.35 45.83
CA LEU A 6 -15.23 0.17 45.94
C LEU A 6 -14.52 0.49 44.60
N ASN A 7 -15.17 0.19 43.43
CA ASN A 7 -14.61 0.48 42.12
C ASN A 7 -14.63 1.98 41.74
N LYS A 8 -15.48 2.78 42.36
CA LYS A 8 -15.51 4.24 42.16
C LYS A 8 -14.44 4.99 42.96
N LEU A 9 -13.97 4.43 44.05
CA LEU A 9 -12.89 5.03 44.86
C LEU A 9 -11.51 4.73 44.26
N PHE A 10 -11.35 3.62 43.53
CA PHE A 10 -10.09 3.30 42.86
C PHE A 10 -9.87 4.13 41.59
N SER A 11 -10.93 4.56 40.90
CA SER A 11 -10.84 5.40 39.69
C SER A 11 -10.47 6.86 39.98
N ILE A 12 -10.78 7.36 41.20
CA ILE A 12 -10.50 8.74 41.57
C ILE A 12 -9.06 8.91 42.09
N SER A 13 -8.46 7.86 42.66
CA SER A 13 -7.07 7.92 43.13
C SER A 13 -6.03 7.80 42.02
N LEU A 14 -6.38 7.22 40.85
CA LEU A 14 -5.46 7.11 39.71
C LEU A 14 -5.38 8.39 38.88
N THR A 15 -6.46 9.18 38.84
CA THR A 15 -6.49 10.49 38.15
C THR A 15 -5.74 11.60 38.91
N ALA A 16 -5.64 11.50 40.23
CA ALA A 16 -4.92 12.49 41.05
C ALA A 16 -3.38 12.31 41.01
N ALA A 17 -2.89 11.11 40.71
CA ALA A 17 -1.46 10.83 40.60
C ALA A 17 -0.82 11.31 39.28
N MET A 18 -1.59 11.49 38.21
CA MET A 18 -1.09 12.00 36.91
C MET A 18 -1.06 13.53 36.81
N ALA A 19 -1.73 14.25 37.73
CA ALA A 19 -1.78 15.72 37.68
C ALA A 19 -0.61 16.39 38.44
N LEU A 20 0.21 15.67 39.18
CA LEU A 20 1.33 16.19 39.94
C LEU A 20 2.71 16.04 39.31
N GLY A 21 2.80 15.45 38.10
CA GLY A 21 4.06 15.21 37.38
C GLY A 21 4.48 16.31 36.42
N MET A 22 3.71 17.36 36.18
CA MET A 22 3.97 18.35 35.11
C MET A 22 4.45 19.73 35.56
N LEU A 23 4.98 19.87 36.79
CA LEU A 23 5.40 21.17 37.35
C LEU A 23 6.83 21.19 37.87
N SER A 24 7.79 20.60 37.11
CA SER A 24 9.21 20.81 37.42
C SER A 24 10.06 20.84 36.16
N GLY A 25 10.28 22.02 35.65
CA GLY A 25 11.18 22.22 34.47
C GLY A 25 11.12 23.64 33.93
N CYS A 26 11.33 24.65 34.77
CA CYS A 26 11.58 26.02 34.34
C CYS A 26 12.90 26.51 34.91
N GLY A 27 13.71 27.08 34.02
CA GLY A 27 14.91 27.90 34.34
C GLY A 27 16.05 27.61 33.37
N ASN A 28 16.69 28.52 32.66
CA ASN A 28 16.90 29.92 32.83
C ASN A 28 17.55 30.51 31.55
N THR A 29 17.11 31.66 31.03
CA THR A 29 17.80 32.90 30.66
C THR A 29 19.16 32.83 29.91
N ALA A 30 19.41 33.55 28.80
CA ALA A 30 19.38 34.99 28.57
C ALA A 30 19.70 35.29 27.07
N SER A 31 18.95 36.15 26.50
CA SER A 31 19.31 37.46 25.89
C SER A 31 20.63 37.59 25.13
N ASN A 32 20.53 37.89 23.79
CA ASN A 32 21.00 39.17 23.28
C ASN A 32 20.48 39.44 21.85
N THR A 33 19.93 40.62 21.71
CA THR A 33 19.60 41.40 20.53
C THR A 33 20.87 41.74 19.76
N ASP A 34 20.84 41.66 18.40
CA ASP A 34 21.25 42.82 17.60
C ASP A 34 20.76 42.73 16.15
N THR A 35 20.32 43.86 15.71
CA THR A 35 19.74 44.27 14.44
C THR A 35 20.84 44.47 13.38
N ALA A 36 20.58 44.10 12.11
CA ALA A 36 20.83 44.97 10.95
C ALA A 36 20.44 44.31 9.62
N SER A 37 19.71 45.04 8.83
CA SER A 37 19.34 44.88 7.41
C SER A 37 20.28 45.73 6.56
N PRO A 38 20.08 45.84 5.22
CA PRO A 38 20.31 44.96 4.11
C PRO A 38 21.34 45.53 3.10
N ALA A 39 21.79 44.73 2.12
CA ALA A 39 22.24 45.25 0.79
C ALA A 39 22.46 44.09 -0.20
N GLU A 40 21.69 44.11 -1.22
CA GLU A 40 21.96 44.30 -2.67
C GLU A 40 22.75 43.21 -3.43
N THR A 41 22.00 42.65 -4.38
CA THR A 41 22.26 42.41 -5.81
C THR A 41 23.68 42.01 -6.25
N GLY A 42 23.77 40.78 -6.79
CA GLY A 42 24.89 40.38 -7.62
C GLY A 42 24.56 39.09 -8.39
N THR A 43 24.07 39.28 -9.64
CA THR A 43 23.93 38.17 -10.62
C THR A 43 25.33 37.64 -10.98
N ALA A 44 25.57 36.37 -10.71
CA ALA A 44 26.66 35.64 -11.32
C ALA A 44 26.20 34.21 -11.62
N THR A 45 25.99 33.99 -12.92
CA THR A 45 25.87 32.62 -13.48
C THR A 45 27.22 31.93 -13.27
N THR A 46 27.25 30.96 -12.40
CA THR A 46 28.39 30.06 -12.26
C THR A 46 27.88 28.63 -12.45
N GLU A 47 28.32 27.99 -13.50
CA GLU A 47 28.25 26.54 -13.63
C GLU A 47 28.99 25.93 -12.42
N SER A 48 28.25 25.44 -11.46
CA SER A 48 28.81 24.69 -10.33
C SER A 48 29.02 23.26 -10.75
N THR A 49 30.27 22.92 -11.06
CA THR A 49 30.76 21.56 -10.83
C THR A 49 30.88 21.41 -9.31
N ASP A 50 29.79 20.98 -8.69
CA ASP A 50 29.78 20.66 -7.27
C ASP A 50 30.66 19.43 -7.01
N THR A 51 31.87 19.68 -6.57
CA THR A 51 32.68 18.69 -5.84
C THR A 51 31.93 18.36 -4.55
N VAL A 52 31.52 17.09 -4.40
CA VAL A 52 30.89 16.56 -3.19
C VAL A 52 31.78 16.93 -1.99
N SER A 53 31.25 17.79 -1.12
CA SER A 53 31.94 18.21 0.11
C SER A 53 32.17 17.00 1.01
N SER A 54 33.36 16.80 1.55
CA SER A 54 33.74 15.73 2.50
C SER A 54 33.22 16.02 3.92
N GLY A 55 31.95 16.41 4.06
CA GLY A 55 31.26 16.49 5.32
C GLY A 55 30.62 15.14 5.72
N ASP A 56 30.15 15.04 6.95
CA ASP A 56 29.41 13.87 7.40
C ASP A 56 28.23 13.60 6.47
N LYS A 57 28.10 12.35 5.99
CA LYS A 57 26.98 11.94 5.12
C LYS A 57 25.66 12.00 5.88
N THR A 58 24.61 12.45 5.20
CA THR A 58 23.25 12.37 5.73
C THR A 58 22.68 10.99 5.49
N THR A 59 22.24 10.29 6.52
CA THR A 59 21.57 9.01 6.38
C THR A 59 20.08 9.21 6.12
N ILE A 60 19.55 8.60 5.06
CA ILE A 60 18.13 8.54 4.72
C ILE A 60 17.58 7.16 5.06
N SER A 61 16.72 7.09 6.06
CA SER A 61 16.05 5.85 6.45
C SER A 61 14.85 5.57 5.52
N ILE A 62 14.79 4.34 4.98
CA ILE A 62 13.77 3.87 4.03
C ILE A 62 13.08 2.64 4.62
N TYR A 63 11.77 2.73 4.86
CA TYR A 63 10.98 1.61 5.36
C TYR A 63 10.11 1.04 4.24
N ARG A 64 10.23 -0.29 4.01
CA ARG A 64 9.49 -1.00 2.95
C ARG A 64 8.75 -2.20 3.49
N ALA A 65 7.55 -2.47 2.94
CA ALA A 65 6.81 -3.69 3.20
C ALA A 65 7.33 -4.83 2.30
N SER A 66 7.62 -5.97 2.89
CA SER A 66 7.91 -7.21 2.17
C SER A 66 6.66 -8.08 2.09
N PHE A 67 6.12 -8.27 0.88
CA PHE A 67 4.89 -9.04 0.64
C PHE A 67 5.16 -10.52 0.31
N ASN A 68 6.37 -10.85 -0.13
CA ASN A 68 6.67 -12.17 -0.67
C ASN A 68 7.34 -13.11 0.35
N GLN A 69 7.62 -12.62 1.56
CA GLN A 69 8.35 -13.38 2.56
C GLN A 69 7.71 -13.21 3.94
N ALA A 70 7.49 -14.35 4.62
CA ALA A 70 7.07 -14.34 6.01
C ALA A 70 8.18 -13.80 6.95
N THR A 71 9.43 -13.95 6.53
CA THR A 71 10.62 -13.42 7.20
C THR A 71 11.49 -12.69 6.19
N VAL A 72 12.01 -11.53 6.58
CA VAL A 72 12.92 -10.73 5.76
C VAL A 72 14.35 -11.25 5.97
N ASP A 73 15.07 -11.52 4.89
CA ASP A 73 16.50 -11.82 4.94
C ASP A 73 17.29 -10.51 5.06
N SER A 74 17.74 -10.19 6.27
CA SER A 74 18.47 -8.96 6.57
C SER A 74 19.83 -8.87 5.86
N ASP A 75 20.49 -10.02 5.60
CA ASP A 75 21.78 -10.04 4.93
C ASP A 75 21.64 -9.72 3.43
N GLU A 76 20.55 -10.18 2.79
CA GLU A 76 20.25 -9.82 1.40
C GLU A 76 19.83 -8.34 1.28
N VAL A 77 19.04 -7.83 2.20
CA VAL A 77 18.69 -6.39 2.26
C VAL A 77 19.95 -5.54 2.40
N LYS A 78 20.88 -5.96 3.29
CA LYS A 78 22.13 -5.26 3.49
C LYS A 78 23.01 -5.24 2.23
N LYS A 79 23.10 -6.33 1.48
CA LYS A 79 23.85 -6.37 0.22
C LYS A 79 23.31 -5.36 -0.80
N VAL A 80 21.97 -5.25 -0.91
CA VAL A 80 21.33 -4.27 -1.79
C VAL A 80 21.62 -2.85 -1.31
N GLN A 81 21.50 -2.59 -0.01
CA GLN A 81 21.81 -1.29 0.59
C GLN A 81 23.26 -0.89 0.32
N ASP A 82 24.22 -1.79 0.58
CA ASP A 82 25.63 -1.53 0.37
C ASP A 82 25.93 -1.20 -1.11
N ALA A 83 25.34 -1.97 -2.05
CA ALA A 83 25.51 -1.72 -3.48
C ALA A 83 24.93 -0.35 -3.91
N ILE A 84 23.82 0.08 -3.34
CA ILE A 84 23.25 1.41 -3.60
C ILE A 84 24.18 2.48 -3.02
N ASN A 85 24.64 2.32 -1.78
CA ASN A 85 25.52 3.27 -1.12
C ASN A 85 26.85 3.42 -1.86
N ASP A 86 27.42 2.33 -2.36
CA ASP A 86 28.61 2.35 -3.22
C ASP A 86 28.35 3.11 -4.52
N TYR A 87 27.17 2.90 -5.14
CA TYR A 87 26.82 3.57 -6.39
C TYR A 87 26.64 5.08 -6.24
N ILE A 88 26.10 5.55 -5.11
CA ILE A 88 25.80 6.98 -4.87
C ILE A 88 26.97 7.72 -4.20
N ALA A 89 27.97 7.01 -3.71
CA ALA A 89 29.03 7.56 -2.83
C ALA A 89 29.79 8.76 -3.40
N ASP A 90 29.98 8.80 -4.73
CA ASP A 90 30.66 9.86 -5.47
C ASP A 90 29.71 10.85 -6.15
N LYS A 91 28.39 10.65 -6.01
CA LYS A 91 27.37 11.45 -6.70
C LYS A 91 26.61 12.40 -5.78
N ILE A 92 26.32 11.96 -4.54
CA ILE A 92 25.59 12.74 -3.55
C ILE A 92 26.14 12.49 -2.16
N ASN A 93 26.06 13.49 -1.26
CA ASN A 93 26.50 13.38 0.12
C ASN A 93 25.44 12.73 1.03
N VAL A 94 24.94 11.56 0.60
CA VAL A 94 23.87 10.81 1.28
C VAL A 94 24.27 9.34 1.34
N GLU A 95 23.83 8.67 2.38
CA GLU A 95 23.75 7.21 2.45
C GLU A 95 22.32 6.80 2.77
N ILE A 96 21.94 5.59 2.37
CA ILE A 96 20.63 5.04 2.69
C ILE A 96 20.74 3.92 3.71
N ALA A 97 19.71 3.83 4.58
CA ALA A 97 19.49 2.72 5.49
C ALA A 97 18.12 2.11 5.19
N ILE A 98 18.10 0.86 4.71
CA ILE A 98 16.86 0.17 4.31
C ILE A 98 16.39 -0.72 5.46
N THR A 99 15.13 -0.58 5.85
CA THR A 99 14.43 -1.46 6.77
C THR A 99 13.27 -2.13 6.05
N ASP A 100 13.43 -3.41 5.71
CA ASP A 100 12.36 -4.24 5.18
C ASP A 100 11.63 -4.93 6.33
N ILE A 101 10.31 -4.86 6.30
CA ILE A 101 9.44 -5.41 7.34
C ILE A 101 8.43 -6.32 6.68
N ALA A 102 8.20 -7.52 7.24
CA ALA A 102 7.16 -8.43 6.78
C ALA A 102 5.79 -7.74 6.77
N SER A 103 4.99 -7.95 5.73
CA SER A 103 3.75 -7.20 5.49
C SER A 103 2.77 -7.23 6.65
N GLY A 104 2.70 -8.36 7.39
CA GLY A 104 1.81 -8.51 8.55
C GLY A 104 2.20 -7.64 9.76
N GLU A 105 3.44 -7.16 9.82
CA GLU A 105 3.95 -6.32 10.92
C GLU A 105 4.24 -4.88 10.47
N TYR A 106 4.20 -4.64 9.16
CA TYR A 106 4.65 -3.39 8.57
C TYR A 106 3.87 -2.18 9.10
N GLY A 107 2.54 -2.29 9.14
CA GLY A 107 1.67 -1.19 9.57
C GLY A 107 2.03 -0.66 10.96
N ASP A 108 2.19 -1.55 11.93
CA ASP A 108 2.49 -1.17 13.32
C ASP A 108 3.91 -0.62 13.46
N LYS A 109 4.91 -1.31 12.89
CA LYS A 109 6.31 -0.91 13.00
C LYS A 109 6.61 0.41 12.28
N ALA A 110 6.10 0.59 11.07
CA ALA A 110 6.32 1.81 10.30
C ALA A 110 5.56 3.01 10.90
N ASN A 111 4.36 2.80 11.46
CA ASN A 111 3.63 3.85 12.16
C ASN A 111 4.34 4.29 13.46
N LEU A 112 4.95 3.35 14.18
CA LEU A 112 5.77 3.69 15.36
C LEU A 112 7.01 4.51 14.93
N ALA A 113 7.73 4.07 13.91
CA ALA A 113 8.91 4.78 13.39
C ALA A 113 8.56 6.18 12.89
N LEU A 114 7.42 6.33 12.20
CA LEU A 114 6.92 7.64 11.77
C LEU A 114 6.62 8.55 12.96
N SER A 115 5.97 8.03 14.00
CA SER A 115 5.65 8.78 15.24
C SER A 115 6.91 9.22 16.00
N ASN A 116 7.99 8.46 15.88
CA ASN A 116 9.28 8.75 16.50
C ASN A 116 10.20 9.61 15.63
N ASN A 117 9.79 10.00 14.41
CA ASN A 117 10.62 10.65 13.40
C ASN A 117 11.88 9.84 13.01
N GLU A 118 11.77 8.52 12.97
CA GLU A 118 12.87 7.60 12.65
C GLU A 118 12.90 7.24 11.15
N VAL A 119 11.89 7.63 10.37
CA VAL A 119 11.76 7.30 8.94
C VAL A 119 11.72 8.55 8.09
N ASN A 120 12.53 8.58 7.02
CA ASN A 120 12.52 9.65 6.03
C ASN A 120 11.68 9.31 4.80
N LEU A 121 11.72 8.06 4.35
CA LEU A 121 10.92 7.55 3.25
C LEU A 121 10.22 6.26 3.68
N LEU A 122 8.93 6.16 3.43
CA LEU A 122 8.19 4.94 3.70
C LEU A 122 7.36 4.52 2.48
N TRP A 123 7.25 3.21 2.31
CA TRP A 123 6.30 2.65 1.36
C TRP A 123 4.88 2.75 1.91
N THR A 124 3.95 3.17 1.07
CA THR A 124 2.53 3.18 1.42
C THR A 124 1.64 2.93 0.20
N ALA A 125 0.35 2.75 0.46
CA ALA A 125 -0.71 2.64 -0.54
C ALA A 125 -2.05 3.09 0.07
N SER A 126 -3.02 3.44 -0.76
CA SER A 126 -4.36 3.89 -0.33
C SER A 126 -5.10 2.91 0.59
N TRP A 127 -4.77 1.62 0.52
CA TRP A 127 -5.38 0.54 1.30
C TRP A 127 -4.57 0.14 2.56
N ASN A 128 -3.46 0.82 2.87
CA ASN A 128 -2.53 0.41 3.93
C ASN A 128 -2.95 0.88 5.34
N GLY A 129 -4.21 0.74 5.71
CA GLY A 129 -4.71 0.99 7.06
C GLY A 129 -4.34 2.38 7.61
N SER A 130 -3.69 2.44 8.77
CA SER A 130 -3.27 3.71 9.40
C SER A 130 -2.25 4.50 8.57
N LEU A 131 -1.48 3.81 7.75
CA LEU A 131 -0.50 4.40 6.83
C LEU A 131 -1.07 4.66 5.43
N ALA A 132 -2.38 4.55 5.22
CA ALA A 132 -2.99 4.91 3.94
C ALA A 132 -2.64 6.36 3.54
N THR A 133 -2.50 6.60 2.25
CA THR A 133 -2.11 7.92 1.73
C THR A 133 -3.02 9.03 2.23
N ASP A 134 -4.34 8.80 2.27
CA ASP A 134 -5.33 9.75 2.78
C ASP A 134 -5.09 10.09 4.26
N ASN A 135 -4.77 9.08 5.07
CA ASN A 135 -4.51 9.26 6.49
C ASN A 135 -3.22 10.04 6.73
N LEU A 136 -2.15 9.71 6.01
CA LEU A 136 -0.87 10.41 6.11
C LEU A 136 -1.00 11.89 5.68
N TYR A 137 -1.75 12.15 4.60
CA TYR A 137 -2.06 13.50 4.17
C TYR A 137 -2.87 14.27 5.22
N ALA A 138 -3.97 13.70 5.70
CA ALA A 138 -4.85 14.34 6.69
C ALA A 138 -4.14 14.65 8.03
N GLN A 139 -3.15 13.83 8.41
CA GLN A 139 -2.35 14.02 9.60
C GLN A 139 -1.17 14.99 9.42
N ASN A 140 -0.97 15.54 8.21
CA ASN A 140 0.20 16.33 7.85
C ASN A 140 1.53 15.59 8.11
N ALA A 141 1.53 14.27 7.92
CA ALA A 141 2.69 13.41 8.14
C ALA A 141 3.63 13.34 6.92
N VAL A 142 3.28 14.02 5.83
CA VAL A 142 4.01 14.04 4.56
C VAL A 142 4.28 15.46 4.10
N TYR A 143 5.41 15.65 3.41
CA TYR A 143 5.81 16.96 2.88
C TYR A 143 5.24 17.20 1.48
N ASP A 144 4.92 18.46 1.19
CA ASP A 144 4.67 18.92 -0.17
C ASP A 144 6.00 18.88 -0.95
N ILE A 145 6.08 17.99 -1.92
CA ILE A 145 7.27 17.79 -2.76
C ILE A 145 7.07 18.27 -4.20
N THR A 146 5.99 19.01 -4.48
CA THR A 146 5.60 19.45 -5.81
C THR A 146 6.75 20.11 -6.58
N ASP A 147 7.38 21.11 -5.99
CA ASP A 147 8.47 21.86 -6.62
C ASP A 147 9.78 21.08 -6.64
N LEU A 148 9.92 20.07 -5.77
CA LEU A 148 11.13 19.25 -5.66
C LEU A 148 11.21 18.19 -6.76
N VAL A 149 10.06 17.65 -7.21
CA VAL A 149 10.02 16.53 -8.18
C VAL A 149 9.81 16.98 -9.61
N LYS A 150 9.16 18.12 -9.85
CA LYS A 150 8.65 18.58 -11.14
C LYS A 150 9.69 18.62 -12.27
N ASP A 151 10.93 18.98 -11.97
CA ASP A 151 11.98 19.10 -12.97
C ASP A 151 12.89 17.87 -13.05
N THR A 152 12.63 16.87 -12.22
CA THR A 152 13.46 15.65 -12.16
C THR A 152 13.23 14.73 -13.35
N THR A 153 14.20 13.86 -13.60
CA THR A 153 14.05 12.76 -14.58
C THR A 153 12.98 11.76 -14.13
N LEU A 154 12.78 11.60 -12.82
CA LEU A 154 11.73 10.75 -12.25
C LEU A 154 10.34 11.25 -12.64
N TYR A 155 10.09 12.56 -12.50
CA TYR A 155 8.80 13.13 -12.89
C TYR A 155 8.52 12.93 -14.39
N LYS A 156 9.52 13.17 -15.23
CA LYS A 156 9.43 13.04 -16.69
C LYS A 156 9.30 11.59 -17.18
N ALA A 157 9.67 10.62 -16.34
CA ALA A 157 9.60 9.18 -16.68
C ALA A 157 8.19 8.59 -16.54
N MET A 158 7.25 9.31 -15.94
CA MET A 158 5.88 8.84 -15.73
C MET A 158 4.87 9.77 -16.42
N PRO A 159 3.74 9.23 -16.91
CA PRO A 159 2.66 10.06 -17.45
C PRO A 159 2.12 11.06 -16.43
N GLU A 160 1.76 12.27 -16.86
CA GLU A 160 1.19 13.31 -16.00
C GLU A 160 -0.04 12.83 -15.23
N ALA A 161 -0.93 12.07 -15.87
CA ALA A 161 -2.12 11.51 -15.25
C ALA A 161 -1.82 10.62 -14.02
N VAL A 162 -0.63 10.00 -13.95
CA VAL A 162 -0.21 9.19 -12.79
C VAL A 162 0.12 10.09 -11.60
N TRP A 163 0.75 11.23 -11.85
CA TRP A 163 1.03 12.24 -10.83
C TRP A 163 -0.25 12.93 -10.35
N GLU A 164 -1.14 13.29 -11.27
CA GLU A 164 -2.45 13.88 -10.96
C GLU A 164 -3.28 12.94 -10.08
N ALA A 165 -3.35 11.63 -10.43
CA ALA A 165 -4.09 10.63 -9.68
C ALA A 165 -3.54 10.39 -8.26
N SER A 166 -2.28 10.73 -7.99
CA SER A 166 -1.64 10.61 -6.67
C SER A 166 -1.52 11.94 -5.92
N SER A 167 -2.09 13.03 -6.46
CA SER A 167 -2.04 14.37 -5.88
C SER A 167 -3.21 14.63 -4.93
N TYR A 168 -2.97 15.50 -3.95
CA TYR A 168 -3.97 16.04 -3.03
C TYR A 168 -3.99 17.56 -3.14
N ASP A 169 -5.15 18.16 -3.34
CA ASP A 169 -5.32 19.62 -3.53
C ASP A 169 -4.37 20.20 -4.60
N ASN A 170 -4.18 19.47 -5.71
CA ASN A 170 -3.27 19.80 -6.81
C ASN A 170 -1.78 19.88 -6.40
N LYS A 171 -1.40 19.19 -5.34
CA LYS A 171 -0.04 19.11 -4.83
C LYS A 171 0.44 17.67 -4.73
N THR A 172 1.73 17.47 -4.94
CA THR A 172 2.38 16.17 -4.87
C THR A 172 2.98 15.93 -3.48
N TYR A 173 2.51 14.91 -2.79
CA TYR A 173 3.01 14.47 -1.48
C TYR A 173 3.61 13.07 -1.55
N PHE A 174 3.31 12.32 -2.59
CA PHE A 174 3.72 10.93 -2.76
C PHE A 174 4.34 10.76 -4.15
N ILE A 175 5.38 9.94 -4.21
CA ILE A 175 5.93 9.49 -5.48
C ILE A 175 5.16 8.23 -5.88
N PRO A 176 4.38 8.27 -6.98
CA PRO A 176 3.59 7.12 -7.40
C PRO A 176 4.47 5.97 -7.85
N ILE A 177 4.03 4.74 -7.59
CA ILE A 177 4.64 3.54 -8.16
C ILE A 177 3.99 3.28 -9.50
N TYR A 178 4.69 3.60 -10.58
CA TYR A 178 4.20 3.37 -11.93
C TYR A 178 4.40 1.91 -12.32
N LYS A 179 3.29 1.24 -12.59
CA LYS A 179 3.28 -0.16 -13.02
C LYS A 179 2.18 -0.35 -14.08
N GLU A 180 1.95 -1.59 -14.46
CA GLU A 180 0.88 -1.97 -15.39
C GLU A 180 -0.47 -1.38 -14.95
N SER A 181 -1.19 -0.80 -15.91
CA SER A 181 -2.52 -0.21 -15.69
C SER A 181 -3.66 -1.19 -15.95
N ALA A 182 -3.34 -2.43 -16.37
CA ALA A 182 -4.31 -3.47 -16.62
C ALA A 182 -4.07 -4.67 -15.69
N GLU A 183 -5.15 -5.20 -15.14
CA GLU A 183 -5.16 -6.45 -14.37
C GLU A 183 -5.98 -7.47 -15.14
N GLY A 184 -5.44 -8.68 -15.31
CA GLY A 184 -6.13 -9.81 -15.91
C GLY A 184 -6.61 -10.78 -14.84
N CYS A 185 -7.66 -11.52 -15.17
CA CYS A 185 -8.08 -12.69 -14.39
C CYS A 185 -7.90 -13.94 -15.23
N ASP A 186 -7.02 -14.83 -14.80
CA ASP A 186 -6.70 -16.05 -15.51
C ASP A 186 -7.08 -17.28 -14.69
N LEU A 187 -7.53 -18.33 -15.39
CA LEU A 187 -7.67 -19.67 -14.83
C LEU A 187 -6.44 -20.48 -15.19
N ILE A 188 -5.70 -20.91 -14.20
CA ILE A 188 -4.53 -21.78 -14.38
C ILE A 188 -4.96 -23.22 -14.33
N VAL A 189 -4.78 -23.94 -15.42
CA VAL A 189 -5.10 -25.37 -15.56
C VAL A 189 -3.82 -26.15 -15.83
N PRO A 190 -3.49 -27.19 -15.02
CA PRO A 190 -2.33 -28.02 -15.30
C PRO A 190 -2.46 -28.76 -16.64
N GLN A 191 -1.44 -28.68 -17.51
CA GLN A 191 -1.44 -29.29 -18.83
C GLN A 191 -1.78 -30.81 -18.79
N ARG A 192 -1.28 -31.52 -17.76
CA ARG A 192 -1.57 -32.96 -17.59
C ARG A 192 -3.07 -33.30 -17.48
N LEU A 193 -3.90 -32.37 -16.97
CA LEU A 193 -5.36 -32.57 -16.90
C LEU A 193 -6.01 -32.32 -18.24
N ILE A 194 -5.55 -31.32 -18.99
CA ILE A 194 -6.01 -31.04 -20.35
C ILE A 194 -5.76 -32.27 -21.23
N ASP A 195 -4.56 -32.84 -21.15
CA ASP A 195 -4.17 -34.02 -21.93
C ASP A 195 -4.94 -35.27 -21.50
N ALA A 196 -5.09 -35.51 -20.19
CA ALA A 196 -5.77 -36.69 -19.66
C ALA A 196 -7.25 -36.76 -20.06
N HIS A 197 -7.94 -35.63 -20.07
CA HIS A 197 -9.36 -35.53 -20.40
C HIS A 197 -9.63 -35.07 -21.84
N ASN A 198 -8.57 -34.76 -22.59
CA ASN A 198 -8.67 -34.24 -23.95
C ASN A 198 -9.59 -33.01 -24.05
N TRP A 199 -9.46 -32.07 -23.08
CA TRP A 199 -10.27 -30.87 -23.07
C TRP A 199 -9.91 -29.90 -24.18
N ASP A 200 -10.92 -29.39 -24.87
CA ASP A 200 -10.76 -28.31 -25.84
C ASP A 200 -10.95 -26.96 -25.16
N ILE A 201 -9.86 -26.39 -24.65
CA ILE A 201 -9.87 -25.09 -23.95
C ILE A 201 -10.31 -23.93 -24.84
N SER A 202 -10.26 -24.09 -26.20
CA SER A 202 -10.73 -23.05 -27.11
C SER A 202 -12.24 -22.80 -27.04
N LYS A 203 -12.98 -23.74 -26.48
CA LYS A 203 -14.43 -23.65 -26.27
C LYS A 203 -14.82 -22.91 -25.00
N ILE A 204 -13.89 -22.69 -24.08
CA ILE A 204 -14.15 -21.94 -22.84
C ILE A 204 -14.26 -20.46 -23.21
N LYS A 205 -15.44 -19.88 -23.01
CA LYS A 205 -15.75 -18.47 -23.28
C LYS A 205 -16.23 -17.74 -22.04
N GLU A 206 -16.86 -18.48 -21.14
CA GLU A 206 -17.41 -17.98 -19.90
C GLU A 206 -17.04 -18.90 -18.74
N LEU A 207 -17.05 -18.39 -17.52
CA LEU A 207 -16.70 -19.16 -16.34
C LEU A 207 -17.52 -20.45 -16.20
N LYS A 208 -18.80 -20.42 -16.52
CA LYS A 208 -19.69 -21.61 -16.48
C LYS A 208 -19.24 -22.76 -17.39
N ASP A 209 -18.48 -22.45 -18.46
CA ASP A 209 -18.04 -23.44 -19.43
C ASP A 209 -17.00 -24.41 -18.85
N ILE A 210 -16.37 -24.07 -17.73
CA ILE A 210 -15.44 -24.97 -17.03
C ILE A 210 -16.14 -26.04 -16.20
N GLU A 211 -17.46 -25.98 -15.98
CA GLU A 211 -18.17 -26.92 -15.09
C GLU A 211 -17.94 -28.39 -15.46
N PRO A 212 -17.94 -28.81 -16.73
CA PRO A 212 -17.59 -30.20 -17.10
C PRO A 212 -16.18 -30.59 -16.65
N MET A 213 -15.21 -29.67 -16.77
CA MET A 213 -13.83 -29.91 -16.32
C MET A 213 -13.75 -30.08 -14.80
N LEU A 214 -14.54 -29.31 -14.04
CA LEU A 214 -14.63 -29.46 -12.59
C LEU A 214 -15.24 -30.82 -12.20
N ALA A 215 -16.23 -31.28 -12.95
CA ALA A 215 -16.84 -32.59 -12.75
C ALA A 215 -15.84 -33.74 -13.01
N ASP A 216 -15.06 -33.67 -14.09
CA ASP A 216 -14.00 -34.63 -14.40
C ASP A 216 -12.94 -34.66 -13.28
N CYS A 217 -12.43 -33.49 -12.88
CA CYS A 217 -11.48 -33.40 -11.77
C CYS A 217 -12.03 -33.97 -10.45
N LYS A 218 -13.31 -33.77 -10.18
CA LYS A 218 -13.97 -34.35 -9.00
C LYS A 218 -14.06 -35.87 -9.07
N ALA A 219 -14.37 -36.41 -10.26
CA ALA A 219 -14.39 -37.85 -10.51
C ALA A 219 -12.99 -38.47 -10.36
N ASP A 220 -11.93 -37.75 -10.71
CA ASP A 220 -10.53 -38.16 -10.47
C ASP A 220 -10.11 -38.12 -9.00
N GLY A 221 -10.98 -37.64 -8.12
CA GLY A 221 -10.73 -37.61 -6.67
C GLY A 221 -10.09 -36.33 -6.16
N LEU A 222 -10.04 -35.25 -6.95
CA LEU A 222 -9.60 -33.95 -6.44
C LEU A 222 -10.60 -33.49 -5.37
N LYS A 223 -10.07 -33.09 -4.21
CA LYS A 223 -10.90 -32.61 -3.09
C LYS A 223 -11.67 -31.36 -3.49
N TYR A 224 -10.95 -30.40 -4.05
CA TYR A 224 -11.47 -29.13 -4.54
C TYR A 224 -10.94 -28.85 -5.95
N PRO A 225 -11.71 -29.14 -7.00
CA PRO A 225 -11.31 -28.90 -8.38
C PRO A 225 -10.98 -27.43 -8.71
N LEU A 226 -11.66 -26.48 -8.07
CA LEU A 226 -11.44 -25.05 -8.23
C LEU A 226 -11.11 -24.42 -6.88
N LEU A 227 -10.00 -23.70 -6.82
CA LEU A 227 -9.65 -22.85 -5.68
C LEU A 227 -10.11 -21.41 -5.98
N THR A 228 -10.91 -20.85 -5.08
CA THR A 228 -11.44 -19.49 -5.18
C THR A 228 -11.01 -18.67 -3.97
N GLN A 229 -11.03 -17.34 -4.11
CA GLN A 229 -10.78 -16.38 -3.04
C GLN A 229 -12.06 -15.61 -2.66
N GLY A 230 -13.15 -16.32 -2.42
CA GLY A 230 -14.39 -15.73 -1.94
C GLY A 230 -14.95 -14.63 -2.86
N MET A 231 -15.26 -13.46 -2.30
CA MET A 231 -15.85 -12.33 -3.03
C MET A 231 -14.93 -11.72 -4.09
N ASP A 232 -13.61 -11.88 -3.95
CA ASP A 232 -12.65 -11.41 -4.95
C ASP A 232 -12.87 -12.09 -6.30
N PHE A 233 -13.41 -13.30 -6.29
CA PHE A 233 -13.70 -14.04 -7.52
C PHE A 233 -14.81 -13.39 -8.36
N PHE A 234 -15.86 -12.84 -7.73
CA PHE A 234 -16.88 -12.05 -8.44
C PHE A 234 -16.29 -10.78 -9.05
N TYR A 235 -15.52 -10.02 -8.27
CA TYR A 235 -14.83 -8.83 -8.73
C TYR A 235 -13.95 -9.13 -9.95
N LEU A 236 -13.08 -10.13 -9.86
CA LEU A 236 -12.14 -10.47 -10.93
C LEU A 236 -12.87 -10.97 -12.19
N TYR A 237 -13.97 -11.70 -12.03
CA TYR A 237 -14.72 -12.23 -13.18
C TYR A 237 -15.49 -11.16 -13.95
N TYR A 238 -15.93 -10.10 -13.27
CA TYR A 238 -16.71 -9.02 -13.88
C TYR A 238 -15.95 -7.69 -14.01
N ILE A 239 -14.65 -7.70 -13.89
CA ILE A 239 -13.82 -6.49 -13.94
C ILE A 239 -13.86 -5.77 -15.30
N ASP A 240 -14.19 -6.48 -16.38
CA ASP A 240 -14.37 -5.92 -17.71
C ASP A 240 -15.75 -5.26 -17.91
N LYS A 241 -16.73 -5.61 -17.09
CA LYS A 241 -18.10 -5.09 -17.17
C LYS A 241 -18.36 -3.96 -16.19
N TYR A 242 -17.79 -4.05 -15.00
CA TYR A 242 -18.03 -3.13 -13.91
C TYR A 242 -16.74 -2.48 -13.43
N ASP A 243 -16.73 -1.14 -13.28
CA ASP A 243 -15.70 -0.42 -12.55
C ASP A 243 -16.08 -0.37 -11.08
N PHE A 244 -15.55 -1.28 -10.30
CA PHE A 244 -15.80 -1.34 -8.86
C PHE A 244 -15.06 -0.23 -8.12
N PHE A 245 -15.68 0.39 -7.13
CA PHE A 245 -15.02 1.39 -6.30
C PHE A 245 -13.89 0.80 -5.45
N SER A 246 -13.95 -0.47 -5.13
CA SER A 246 -12.89 -1.32 -4.62
C SER A 246 -13.28 -2.78 -4.82
N LYS A 247 -12.34 -3.71 -4.71
CA LYS A 247 -12.61 -5.15 -4.89
C LYS A 247 -13.68 -5.73 -3.94
N ASN A 248 -13.92 -5.09 -2.80
CA ASN A 248 -14.94 -5.47 -1.83
C ASN A 248 -16.16 -4.55 -1.86
N SER A 249 -16.24 -3.65 -2.85
CA SER A 249 -17.37 -2.75 -2.98
C SER A 249 -18.60 -3.48 -3.51
N LEU A 250 -19.74 -3.17 -2.91
CA LEU A 250 -21.06 -3.55 -3.45
C LEU A 250 -21.57 -2.56 -4.51
N TRP A 251 -20.79 -1.51 -4.79
CA TRP A 251 -21.11 -0.47 -5.77
C TRP A 251 -20.03 -0.45 -6.85
N ALA A 252 -20.49 -0.25 -8.08
CA ALA A 252 -19.63 -0.12 -9.24
C ALA A 252 -20.29 0.81 -10.27
N VAL A 253 -19.51 1.26 -11.25
CA VAL A 253 -20.02 1.87 -12.47
C VAL A 253 -20.21 0.76 -13.50
N ASP A 254 -21.42 0.60 -14.02
CA ASP A 254 -21.68 -0.23 -15.21
C ASP A 254 -21.12 0.50 -16.44
N ARG A 255 -20.10 -0.09 -17.07
CA ARG A 255 -19.39 0.52 -18.21
C ARG A 255 -20.26 0.68 -19.45
N ALA A 256 -21.30 -0.13 -19.60
CA ALA A 256 -22.19 -0.05 -20.75
C ALA A 256 -23.15 1.13 -20.67
N THR A 257 -23.53 1.54 -19.44
CA THR A 257 -24.53 2.57 -19.21
C THR A 257 -23.98 3.83 -18.54
N ASP A 258 -22.72 3.80 -18.10
CA ASP A 258 -22.03 4.86 -17.34
C ASP A 258 -22.86 5.27 -16.11
N THR A 259 -23.43 4.29 -15.41
CA THR A 259 -24.26 4.52 -14.24
C THR A 259 -23.75 3.74 -13.02
N VAL A 260 -23.89 4.35 -11.84
CA VAL A 260 -23.59 3.68 -10.58
C VAL A 260 -24.67 2.65 -10.28
N VAL A 261 -24.26 1.42 -10.07
CA VAL A 261 -25.15 0.29 -9.74
C VAL A 261 -24.78 -0.36 -8.42
N ASN A 262 -25.78 -0.87 -7.70
CA ASN A 262 -25.53 -1.80 -6.62
C ASN A 262 -25.42 -3.20 -7.22
N VAL A 263 -24.21 -3.76 -7.23
CA VAL A 263 -23.92 -5.02 -7.94
C VAL A 263 -24.73 -6.20 -7.42
N VAL A 264 -25.08 -6.23 -6.13
CA VAL A 264 -25.90 -7.34 -5.56
C VAL A 264 -27.33 -7.34 -6.05
N GLN A 265 -27.79 -6.26 -6.68
CA GLN A 265 -29.13 -6.15 -7.28
C GLN A 265 -29.13 -6.50 -8.77
N THR A 266 -27.98 -6.82 -9.34
CA THR A 266 -27.86 -7.17 -10.75
C THR A 266 -28.18 -8.65 -10.99
N SER A 267 -28.62 -8.96 -12.22
CA SER A 267 -28.77 -10.35 -12.66
C SER A 267 -27.46 -11.12 -12.67
N ASP A 268 -26.34 -10.44 -13.00
CA ASP A 268 -25.00 -11.05 -13.02
C ASP A 268 -24.62 -11.58 -11.64
N TYR A 269 -24.85 -10.78 -10.60
CA TYR A 269 -24.57 -11.22 -9.23
C TYR A 269 -25.46 -12.41 -8.83
N ALA A 270 -26.74 -12.34 -9.16
CA ALA A 270 -27.68 -13.42 -8.85
C ALA A 270 -27.29 -14.74 -9.56
N ASP A 271 -26.87 -14.66 -10.81
CA ASP A 271 -26.46 -15.85 -11.59
C ASP A 271 -25.11 -16.39 -11.13
N PHE A 272 -24.17 -15.50 -10.79
CA PHE A 272 -22.90 -15.89 -10.19
C PHE A 272 -23.12 -16.62 -8.85
N VAL A 273 -23.93 -16.08 -7.96
CA VAL A 273 -24.23 -16.71 -6.66
C VAL A 273 -24.89 -18.08 -6.84
N LYS A 274 -25.86 -18.21 -7.77
CA LYS A 274 -26.48 -19.52 -8.07
C LYS A 274 -25.44 -20.54 -8.55
N MET A 275 -24.53 -20.13 -9.42
CA MET A 275 -23.44 -20.97 -9.92
C MET A 275 -22.51 -21.39 -8.77
N MET A 276 -22.09 -20.45 -7.92
CA MET A 276 -21.22 -20.74 -6.78
C MET A 276 -21.90 -21.67 -5.75
N CYS A 277 -23.17 -21.43 -5.44
CA CYS A 277 -23.95 -22.33 -4.56
C CYS A 277 -24.04 -23.75 -5.14
N LYS A 278 -24.27 -23.88 -6.45
CA LYS A 278 -24.28 -25.18 -7.14
C LYS A 278 -22.92 -25.86 -7.03
N TRP A 279 -21.84 -25.15 -7.33
CA TRP A 279 -20.48 -25.70 -7.28
C TRP A 279 -20.04 -26.05 -5.86
N GLY A 280 -20.43 -25.26 -4.87
CA GLY A 280 -20.24 -25.61 -3.46
C GLY A 280 -20.96 -26.89 -3.06
N ALA A 281 -22.25 -27.03 -3.43
CA ALA A 281 -23.02 -28.26 -3.16
C ALA A 281 -22.45 -29.50 -3.84
N LEU A 282 -21.79 -29.35 -5.00
CA LEU A 282 -21.11 -30.42 -5.72
C LEU A 282 -19.68 -30.68 -5.19
N GLY A 283 -19.19 -29.85 -4.27
CA GLY A 283 -17.84 -29.92 -3.71
C GLY A 283 -16.76 -29.60 -4.73
N TYR A 284 -17.03 -28.68 -5.67
CA TYR A 284 -16.07 -28.25 -6.68
C TYR A 284 -15.17 -27.15 -6.17
N ILE A 285 -15.64 -26.31 -5.25
CA ILE A 285 -14.90 -25.19 -4.67
C ILE A 285 -14.51 -25.47 -3.22
N ASN A 286 -13.45 -24.81 -2.75
CA ASN A 286 -12.99 -24.94 -1.37
C ASN A 286 -14.00 -24.34 -0.38
N ASP A 287 -14.13 -25.01 0.77
CA ASP A 287 -14.76 -24.43 1.96
C ASP A 287 -13.69 -23.61 2.70
N GLU A 288 -13.95 -22.35 2.96
CA GLU A 288 -13.16 -21.54 3.89
C GLU A 288 -13.83 -21.49 5.26
#